data_74f45a1ed925b813af7133378760d090
#
_entry.id   74f45a1ed925b813af7133378760d090
#
_cell.length_a   1.000
_cell.length_b   1.000
_cell.length_c   1.000
_cell.angle_alpha   90.00
_cell.angle_beta   90.00
_cell.angle_gamma   90.00
#
_symmetry.space_group_name_H-M   'P 1'
#
loop_
_entity.id
_entity.type
_entity.pdbx_description
1 polymer ?
#
loop_
_entity_poly.entity_id
_entity_poly.type
_entity_poly.pdbx_seq_one_letter_code
_entity_poly.pdbx_strand_id
1 'polypeptide(L)'
;LVLYEGDYALTEKSERLSDLIKKAGGVTPFAYIKGARLSRRINADERKRMEMVLDMAKTGKDSIDVNRLDLGDIYYVGIDLEKAMLKPGSSADIVLREGDVIEIPEYNNTVRISGAVMYPNTVSFEDGKTLKYYIEQAGGYGFRAKKSKAYIVYMNGQVKRAKKGSRELIQPGCEVIVPVKEKSNWSLQNTLSIATTSASLATMIASIANILK
;
A
#
# COMPACT_ATOMS: atom_id res chain seq x y z
N LEU A 1 -7.45 12.82 8.50
CA LEU A 1 -7.55 14.26 8.86
C LEU A 1 -8.59 14.97 8.00
N VAL A 2 -9.84 14.92 8.43
CA VAL A 2 -10.97 15.72 7.94
C VAL A 2 -11.39 16.73 9.02
N LEU A 3 -12.23 17.70 8.66
CA LEU A 3 -12.63 18.73 9.61
C LEU A 3 -13.50 18.16 10.74
N TYR A 4 -14.41 17.24 10.40
CA TYR A 4 -15.27 16.54 11.35
C TYR A 4 -15.04 15.04 11.23
N GLU A 5 -14.30 14.48 12.17
CA GLU A 5 -14.06 13.04 12.25
C GLU A 5 -15.24 12.35 12.93
N GLY A 6 -15.60 11.17 12.46
CA GLY A 6 -16.70 10.39 13.04
C GLY A 6 -17.31 9.37 12.09
N ASP A 7 -18.39 8.78 12.54
CA ASP A 7 -19.19 7.82 11.77
C ASP A 7 -20.30 8.55 11.00
N TYR A 8 -20.41 8.23 9.73
CA TYR A 8 -21.38 8.83 8.82
C TYR A 8 -22.32 7.77 8.25
N ALA A 9 -23.63 7.97 8.42
CA ALA A 9 -24.59 7.12 7.78
C ALA A 9 -24.60 7.33 6.27
N LEU A 10 -24.59 6.23 5.52
CA LEU A 10 -24.86 6.27 4.08
C LEU A 10 -26.36 6.47 3.88
N THR A 11 -26.70 7.59 3.26
CA THR A 11 -28.11 7.96 3.00
C THR A 11 -28.62 7.40 1.68
N GLU A 12 -27.70 7.11 0.75
CA GLU A 12 -28.00 6.58 -0.58
C GLU A 12 -27.05 5.44 -0.96
N LYS A 13 -27.56 4.46 -1.72
CA LYS A 13 -26.74 3.35 -2.23
C LYS A 13 -25.63 3.77 -3.19
N SER A 14 -25.76 4.95 -3.78
CA SER A 14 -24.82 5.53 -4.75
C SER A 14 -23.85 6.51 -4.13
N GLU A 15 -23.85 6.67 -2.81
CA GLU A 15 -23.00 7.62 -2.11
C GLU A 15 -21.50 7.32 -2.36
N ARG A 16 -20.75 8.36 -2.66
CA ARG A 16 -19.39 8.26 -3.15
C ARG A 16 -18.39 8.83 -2.15
N LEU A 17 -17.13 8.54 -2.40
CA LEU A 17 -16.00 9.03 -1.62
C LEU A 17 -16.02 10.56 -1.48
N SER A 18 -16.26 11.30 -2.58
CA SER A 18 -16.33 12.76 -2.55
C SER A 18 -17.49 13.30 -1.71
N ASP A 19 -18.61 12.59 -1.67
CA ASP A 19 -19.78 13.00 -0.88
C ASP A 19 -19.51 12.87 0.61
N LEU A 20 -18.86 11.76 1.01
CA LEU A 20 -18.47 11.55 2.41
C LEU A 20 -17.48 12.63 2.87
N ILE A 21 -16.48 12.96 2.05
CA ILE A 21 -15.52 14.01 2.41
C ILE A 21 -16.21 15.37 2.54
N LYS A 22 -17.20 15.68 1.70
CA LYS A 22 -18.00 16.90 1.86
C LYS A 22 -18.81 16.89 3.16
N LYS A 23 -19.45 15.76 3.51
CA LYS A 23 -20.16 15.60 4.81
C LYS A 23 -19.23 15.80 5.99
N ALA A 24 -17.98 15.32 5.89
CA ALA A 24 -16.95 15.51 6.91
C ALA A 24 -16.34 16.92 6.94
N GLY A 25 -16.91 17.88 6.19
CA GLY A 25 -16.45 19.28 6.16
C GLY A 25 -15.20 19.53 5.31
N GLY A 26 -14.77 18.52 4.53
CA GLY A 26 -13.54 18.59 3.75
C GLY A 26 -12.30 18.10 4.49
N VAL A 27 -11.15 18.18 3.83
CA VAL A 27 -9.84 17.81 4.38
C VAL A 27 -9.19 19.00 5.08
N THR A 28 -8.43 18.74 6.13
CA THR A 28 -7.67 19.78 6.82
C THR A 28 -6.41 20.16 6.03
N PRO A 29 -5.79 21.34 6.28
CA PRO A 29 -4.54 21.75 5.63
C PRO A 29 -3.34 20.82 5.91
N PHE A 30 -3.41 20.03 6.99
CA PHE A 30 -2.37 19.08 7.37
C PHE A 30 -2.57 17.69 6.76
N ALA A 31 -3.69 17.47 6.08
CA ALA A 31 -4.04 16.18 5.49
C ALA A 31 -3.16 15.85 4.28
N TYR A 32 -2.60 14.65 4.27
CA TYR A 32 -1.90 14.12 3.12
C TYR A 32 -2.86 13.35 2.21
N ILE A 33 -3.50 14.05 1.29
CA ILE A 33 -4.57 13.51 0.42
C ILE A 33 -4.07 12.33 -0.42
N LYS A 34 -2.81 12.37 -0.92
CA LYS A 34 -2.20 11.28 -1.71
C LYS A 34 -1.94 10.02 -0.90
N GLY A 35 -1.88 10.16 0.41
CA GLY A 35 -1.74 9.04 1.35
C GLY A 35 -3.06 8.46 1.83
N ALA A 36 -4.19 9.01 1.40
CA ALA A 36 -5.51 8.54 1.78
C ALA A 36 -5.71 7.07 1.38
N ARG A 37 -6.31 6.29 2.28
CA ARG A 37 -6.63 4.88 2.06
C ARG A 37 -8.03 4.57 2.53
N LEU A 38 -8.64 3.58 1.89
CA LEU A 38 -9.94 3.05 2.25
C LEU A 38 -9.75 1.61 2.71
N SER A 39 -10.21 1.29 3.90
CA SER A 39 -10.35 -0.09 4.36
C SER A 39 -11.80 -0.54 4.22
N ARG A 40 -12.00 -1.76 3.76
CA ARG A 40 -13.30 -2.36 3.47
C ARG A 40 -13.38 -3.75 4.07
N ARG A 41 -14.52 -4.10 4.65
CA ARG A 41 -14.74 -5.45 5.15
C ARG A 41 -14.88 -6.45 4.01
N ILE A 42 -14.24 -7.61 4.18
CA ILE A 42 -14.32 -8.73 3.24
C ILE A 42 -15.68 -9.40 3.41
N ASN A 43 -16.46 -9.49 2.33
CA ASN A 43 -17.67 -10.29 2.33
C ASN A 43 -17.36 -11.77 2.02
N ALA A 44 -18.35 -12.66 2.24
CA ALA A 44 -18.16 -14.11 2.06
C ALA A 44 -17.71 -14.50 0.64
N ASP A 45 -18.23 -13.83 -0.39
CA ASP A 45 -17.89 -14.12 -1.79
C ASP A 45 -16.50 -13.60 -2.16
N GLU A 46 -16.10 -12.45 -1.61
CA GLU A 46 -14.76 -11.91 -1.77
C GLU A 46 -13.74 -12.82 -1.07
N ARG A 47 -14.06 -13.33 0.13
CA ARG A 47 -13.22 -14.28 0.86
C ARG A 47 -12.99 -15.55 0.04
N LYS A 48 -14.04 -16.17 -0.49
CA LYS A 48 -13.92 -17.35 -1.35
C LYS A 48 -13.04 -17.10 -2.58
N ARG A 49 -13.20 -15.94 -3.23
CA ARG A 49 -12.36 -15.58 -4.37
C ARG A 49 -10.90 -15.42 -3.99
N MET A 50 -10.61 -14.78 -2.85
CA MET A 50 -9.25 -14.65 -2.34
C MET A 50 -8.62 -16.02 -2.02
N GLU A 51 -9.36 -16.90 -1.37
CA GLU A 51 -8.94 -18.28 -1.08
C GLU A 51 -8.61 -19.05 -2.38
N MET A 52 -9.47 -18.95 -3.42
CA MET A 52 -9.21 -19.56 -4.73
C MET A 52 -7.92 -19.01 -5.38
N VAL A 53 -7.70 -17.70 -5.35
CA VAL A 53 -6.47 -17.07 -5.89
C VAL A 53 -5.23 -17.55 -5.13
N LEU A 54 -5.34 -17.67 -3.81
CA LEU A 54 -4.26 -18.18 -2.97
C LEU A 54 -3.98 -19.66 -3.26
N ASP A 55 -5.01 -20.48 -3.47
CA ASP A 55 -4.85 -21.88 -3.84
C ASP A 55 -4.19 -22.04 -5.21
N MET A 56 -4.54 -21.20 -6.19
CA MET A 56 -3.83 -21.16 -7.47
C MET A 56 -2.36 -20.76 -7.31
N ALA A 57 -2.04 -19.88 -6.38
CA ALA A 57 -0.66 -19.48 -6.09
C ALA A 57 0.15 -20.59 -5.39
N LYS A 58 -0.51 -21.54 -4.70
CA LYS A 58 0.15 -22.71 -4.08
C LYS A 58 0.74 -23.68 -5.12
N THR A 59 0.15 -23.74 -6.32
CA THR A 59 0.57 -24.68 -7.37
C THR A 59 1.80 -24.23 -8.16
N GLY A 60 2.30 -23.01 -7.91
CA GLY A 60 3.55 -22.50 -8.47
C GLY A 60 4.79 -23.03 -7.74
N LYS A 61 5.96 -23.01 -8.42
CA LYS A 61 7.28 -23.41 -7.85
C LYS A 61 7.69 -22.63 -6.58
N ASP A 62 7.03 -21.50 -6.30
CA ASP A 62 7.19 -20.70 -5.09
C ASP A 62 5.94 -20.84 -4.22
N SER A 63 5.77 -22.00 -3.57
CA SER A 63 4.62 -22.28 -2.70
C SER A 63 4.63 -21.32 -1.50
N ILE A 64 3.67 -20.38 -1.49
CA ILE A 64 3.35 -19.59 -0.31
C ILE A 64 2.60 -20.53 0.64
N ASP A 65 3.02 -20.62 1.90
CA ASP A 65 2.26 -21.35 2.92
C ASP A 65 1.03 -20.51 3.32
N VAL A 66 -0.03 -20.71 2.54
CA VAL A 66 -1.29 -19.96 2.66
C VAL A 66 -1.99 -20.23 3.99
N ASN A 67 -1.70 -21.35 4.66
CA ASN A 67 -2.29 -21.67 5.96
C ASN A 67 -1.83 -20.72 7.07
N ARG A 68 -0.77 -19.94 6.83
CA ARG A 68 -0.28 -18.90 7.74
C ARG A 68 -0.67 -17.49 7.34
N LEU A 69 -1.36 -17.32 6.20
CA LEU A 69 -1.88 -16.03 5.77
C LEU A 69 -3.24 -15.81 6.43
N ASP A 70 -3.26 -15.05 7.50
CA ASP A 70 -4.49 -14.50 8.03
C ASP A 70 -4.99 -13.44 7.03
N LEU A 71 -6.05 -13.77 6.30
CA LEU A 71 -6.68 -12.85 5.35
C LEU A 71 -7.32 -11.65 6.06
N GLY A 72 -7.44 -11.72 7.39
CA GLY A 72 -8.13 -10.70 8.17
C GLY A 72 -9.60 -10.55 7.74
N ASP A 73 -10.28 -9.60 8.35
CA ASP A 73 -11.66 -9.27 8.02
C ASP A 73 -11.79 -8.01 7.14
N ILE A 74 -10.65 -7.36 6.87
CA ILE A 74 -10.58 -6.11 6.10
C ILE A 74 -9.51 -6.20 5.00
N TYR A 75 -9.75 -5.49 3.91
CA TYR A 75 -8.73 -5.24 2.89
C TYR A 75 -8.68 -3.75 2.55
N TYR A 76 -7.52 -3.30 2.04
CA TYR A 76 -7.37 -1.92 1.62
C TYR A 76 -7.68 -1.76 0.13
N VAL A 77 -8.51 -0.77 -0.16
CA VAL A 77 -8.80 -0.33 -1.53
C VAL A 77 -7.91 0.87 -1.83
N GLY A 78 -7.07 0.75 -2.85
CA GLY A 78 -6.28 1.88 -3.34
C GLY A 78 -7.20 2.96 -3.92
N ILE A 79 -7.19 4.13 -3.32
CA ILE A 79 -8.01 5.28 -3.77
C ILE A 79 -7.12 6.40 -4.28
N ASP A 80 -7.67 7.22 -5.17
CA ASP A 80 -7.10 8.49 -5.59
C ASP A 80 -8.05 9.60 -5.14
N LEU A 81 -7.91 9.97 -3.86
CA LEU A 81 -8.81 10.95 -3.23
C LEU A 81 -8.71 12.32 -3.91
N GLU A 82 -7.53 12.71 -4.36
CA GLU A 82 -7.32 13.99 -5.07
C GLU A 82 -8.19 14.04 -6.34
N LYS A 83 -8.13 12.98 -7.17
CA LYS A 83 -8.97 12.91 -8.36
C LYS A 83 -10.46 12.78 -8.06
N ALA A 84 -10.81 12.02 -7.02
CA ALA A 84 -12.21 11.89 -6.61
C ALA A 84 -12.82 13.25 -6.23
N MET A 85 -12.06 14.06 -5.50
CA MET A 85 -12.50 15.41 -5.09
C MET A 85 -12.53 16.40 -6.27
N LEU A 86 -11.55 16.33 -7.16
CA LEU A 86 -11.48 17.22 -8.33
C LEU A 86 -12.56 16.92 -9.39
N LYS A 87 -12.94 15.64 -9.52
CA LYS A 87 -13.93 15.17 -10.51
C LYS A 87 -14.93 14.21 -9.85
N PRO A 88 -15.90 14.73 -9.07
CA PRO A 88 -16.95 13.93 -8.49
C PRO A 88 -17.70 13.12 -9.57
N GLY A 89 -18.03 11.87 -9.26
CA GLY A 89 -18.67 10.95 -10.20
C GLY A 89 -17.74 10.26 -11.20
N SER A 90 -16.44 10.56 -11.18
CA SER A 90 -15.46 9.87 -12.02
C SER A 90 -15.17 8.43 -11.54
N SER A 91 -14.41 7.66 -12.31
CA SER A 91 -13.98 6.31 -11.92
C SER A 91 -13.08 6.28 -10.66
N ALA A 92 -12.43 7.40 -10.31
CA ALA A 92 -11.66 7.53 -9.08
C ALA A 92 -12.56 7.79 -7.86
N ASP A 93 -13.76 8.31 -8.08
CA ASP A 93 -14.73 8.61 -7.04
C ASP A 93 -15.62 7.39 -6.81
N ILE A 94 -15.08 6.43 -6.06
CA ILE A 94 -15.71 5.13 -5.85
C ILE A 94 -16.97 5.23 -4.99
N VAL A 95 -17.90 4.29 -5.23
CA VAL A 95 -19.11 4.12 -4.41
C VAL A 95 -18.71 3.45 -3.09
N LEU A 96 -19.18 4.01 -2.00
CA LEU A 96 -18.94 3.52 -0.66
C LEU A 96 -19.87 2.36 -0.29
N ARG A 97 -19.43 1.55 0.65
CA ARG A 97 -20.20 0.48 1.26
C ARG A 97 -20.29 0.69 2.76
N GLU A 98 -21.32 0.14 3.35
CA GLU A 98 -21.44 0.10 4.81
C GLU A 98 -20.22 -0.57 5.45
N GLY A 99 -19.67 0.07 6.48
CA GLY A 99 -18.46 -0.38 7.16
C GLY A 99 -17.15 -0.01 6.47
N ASP A 100 -17.18 0.77 5.37
CA ASP A 100 -15.96 1.37 4.81
C ASP A 100 -15.37 2.38 5.78
N VAL A 101 -14.06 2.34 5.97
CA VAL A 101 -13.32 3.31 6.78
C VAL A 101 -12.30 4.03 5.91
N ILE A 102 -12.41 5.36 5.86
CA ILE A 102 -11.47 6.21 5.12
C ILE A 102 -10.49 6.83 6.11
N GLU A 103 -9.23 6.55 5.89
CA GLU A 103 -8.14 7.16 6.66
C GLU A 103 -7.38 8.14 5.79
N ILE A 104 -7.27 9.37 6.26
CA ILE A 104 -6.45 10.40 5.62
C ILE A 104 -5.32 10.73 6.59
N PRO A 105 -4.08 10.31 6.31
CA PRO A 105 -2.97 10.53 7.23
C PRO A 105 -2.53 11.98 7.22
N GLU A 106 -1.73 12.33 8.22
CA GLU A 106 -1.00 13.59 8.25
C GLU A 106 0.17 13.55 7.25
N TYR A 107 0.50 14.72 6.71
CA TYR A 107 1.66 14.85 5.84
C TYR A 107 2.96 14.52 6.61
N ASN A 108 3.65 13.50 6.14
CA ASN A 108 4.92 13.08 6.71
C ASN A 108 6.05 13.29 5.70
N ASN A 109 6.91 14.26 5.96
CA ASN A 109 8.02 14.63 5.08
C ASN A 109 9.23 13.69 5.22
N THR A 110 9.00 12.38 5.33
CA THR A 110 10.08 11.40 5.45
C THR A 110 9.92 10.24 4.46
N VAL A 111 11.03 9.53 4.23
CA VAL A 111 11.08 8.27 3.48
C VAL A 111 11.76 7.24 4.35
N ARG A 112 11.10 6.11 4.58
CA ARG A 112 11.65 4.98 5.29
C ARG A 112 12.37 4.05 4.32
N ILE A 113 13.57 3.60 4.68
CA ILE A 113 14.34 2.64 3.90
C ILE A 113 14.59 1.40 4.75
N SER A 114 14.20 0.24 4.22
CA SER A 114 14.24 -1.03 4.95
C SER A 114 14.69 -2.20 4.08
N GLY A 115 14.86 -3.37 4.72
CA GLY A 115 15.30 -4.59 4.05
C GLY A 115 16.81 -4.70 3.91
N ALA A 116 17.29 -5.21 2.77
CA ALA A 116 18.70 -5.46 2.51
C ALA A 116 19.47 -4.19 2.12
N VAL A 117 19.52 -3.23 3.00
CA VAL A 117 20.39 -2.04 2.98
C VAL A 117 21.41 -2.13 4.11
N MET A 118 22.46 -1.31 4.06
CA MET A 118 23.50 -1.36 5.09
C MET A 118 22.95 -0.92 6.47
N TYR A 119 22.18 0.17 6.50
CA TYR A 119 21.57 0.72 7.71
C TYR A 119 20.12 1.13 7.43
N PRO A 120 19.14 0.27 7.76
CA PRO A 120 17.73 0.65 7.69
C PRO A 120 17.47 1.91 8.52
N ASN A 121 16.91 2.93 7.89
CA ASN A 121 16.69 4.23 8.54
C ASN A 121 15.48 4.97 7.92
N THR A 122 15.20 6.13 8.47
CA THR A 122 14.21 7.06 7.95
C THR A 122 14.90 8.39 7.71
N VAL A 123 14.75 8.94 6.52
CA VAL A 123 15.40 10.19 6.09
C VAL A 123 14.35 11.20 5.63
N SER A 124 14.70 12.46 5.57
CA SER A 124 13.83 13.50 5.05
C SER A 124 13.54 13.26 3.57
N PHE A 125 12.29 13.51 3.17
CA PHE A 125 11.92 13.51 1.77
C PHE A 125 12.49 14.76 1.06
N GLU A 126 13.05 14.54 -0.11
CA GLU A 126 13.51 15.57 -1.03
C GLU A 126 12.88 15.35 -2.40
N ASP A 127 12.19 16.36 -2.92
CA ASP A 127 11.53 16.25 -4.22
C ASP A 127 12.52 16.02 -5.36
N GLY A 128 12.10 15.25 -6.37
CA GLY A 128 12.91 14.93 -7.53
C GLY A 128 14.07 13.95 -7.31
N LYS A 129 14.30 13.50 -6.06
CA LYS A 129 15.33 12.49 -5.78
C LYS A 129 14.90 11.10 -6.21
N THR A 130 15.87 10.31 -6.65
CA THR A 130 15.66 8.97 -7.17
C THR A 130 15.70 7.91 -6.04
N LEU A 131 15.17 6.71 -6.31
CA LEU A 131 15.34 5.54 -5.45
C LEU A 131 16.82 5.30 -5.06
N LYS A 132 17.73 5.48 -6.01
CA LYS A 132 19.17 5.30 -5.78
C LYS A 132 19.68 6.25 -4.69
N TYR A 133 19.27 7.52 -4.72
CA TYR A 133 19.61 8.49 -3.70
C TYR A 133 19.22 8.01 -2.31
N TYR A 134 17.97 7.55 -2.13
CA TYR A 134 17.48 7.09 -0.82
C TYR A 134 18.20 5.83 -0.34
N ILE A 135 18.51 4.90 -1.24
CA ILE A 135 19.30 3.72 -0.88
C ILE A 135 20.73 4.12 -0.44
N GLU A 136 21.33 5.12 -1.07
CA GLU A 136 22.64 5.65 -0.67
C GLU A 136 22.58 6.33 0.70
N GLN A 137 21.48 7.01 1.06
CA GLN A 137 21.26 7.55 2.40
C GLN A 137 21.18 6.45 3.48
N ALA A 138 20.83 5.22 3.10
CA ALA A 138 20.87 4.04 3.97
C ALA A 138 22.23 3.29 3.92
N GLY A 139 23.28 3.94 3.46
CA GLY A 139 24.62 3.33 3.32
C GLY A 139 24.76 2.41 2.10
N GLY A 140 23.80 2.43 1.17
CA GLY A 140 23.78 1.57 0.01
C GLY A 140 23.15 0.18 0.25
N TYR A 141 23.30 -0.68 -0.74
CA TYR A 141 22.78 -2.04 -0.67
C TYR A 141 23.57 -2.92 0.29
N GLY A 142 22.86 -3.61 1.16
CA GLY A 142 23.41 -4.57 2.08
C GLY A 142 23.80 -5.90 1.43
N PHE A 143 24.31 -6.81 2.25
CA PHE A 143 24.70 -8.15 1.82
C PHE A 143 23.51 -8.90 1.22
N ARG A 144 23.72 -9.53 0.04
CA ARG A 144 22.70 -10.28 -0.70
C ARG A 144 21.45 -9.47 -1.10
N ALA A 145 21.55 -8.16 -1.21
CA ALA A 145 20.47 -7.33 -1.70
C ALA A 145 20.05 -7.72 -3.13
N LYS A 146 18.73 -7.87 -3.36
CA LYS A 146 18.15 -8.09 -4.70
C LYS A 146 17.91 -6.75 -5.37
N LYS A 147 18.98 -6.10 -5.83
CA LYS A 147 19.02 -4.70 -6.34
C LYS A 147 17.97 -4.39 -7.41
N SER A 148 17.59 -5.41 -8.23
CA SER A 148 16.61 -5.25 -9.31
C SER A 148 15.15 -5.41 -8.88
N LYS A 149 14.89 -5.71 -7.61
CA LYS A 149 13.56 -5.99 -7.06
C LYS A 149 13.25 -5.13 -5.84
N ALA A 150 13.71 -3.89 -5.77
CA ALA A 150 13.26 -2.96 -4.75
C ALA A 150 11.79 -2.61 -4.95
N TYR A 151 11.06 -2.43 -3.86
CA TYR A 151 9.66 -2.05 -3.83
C TYR A 151 9.50 -0.70 -3.15
N ILE A 152 8.51 0.07 -3.61
CA ILE A 152 8.08 1.31 -2.98
C ILE A 152 6.66 1.08 -2.49
N VAL A 153 6.46 1.21 -1.19
CA VAL A 153 5.14 1.14 -0.55
C VAL A 153 4.71 2.55 -0.24
N TYR A 154 3.62 2.99 -0.84
CA TYR A 154 3.06 4.32 -0.62
C TYR A 154 2.10 4.31 0.58
N MET A 155 1.87 5.47 1.18
CA MET A 155 0.97 5.61 2.33
C MET A 155 -0.47 5.17 2.02
N ASN A 156 -0.91 5.29 0.77
CA ASN A 156 -2.22 4.81 0.33
C ASN A 156 -2.31 3.29 0.14
N GLY A 157 -1.28 2.53 0.53
CA GLY A 157 -1.24 1.08 0.41
C GLY A 157 -0.83 0.55 -0.97
N GLN A 158 -0.61 1.40 -1.96
CA GLN A 158 -0.10 0.96 -3.26
C GLN A 158 1.35 0.50 -3.13
N VAL A 159 1.68 -0.58 -3.84
CA VAL A 159 3.05 -1.09 -3.93
C VAL A 159 3.50 -1.05 -5.39
N LYS A 160 4.63 -0.42 -5.63
CA LYS A 160 5.27 -0.43 -6.96
C LYS A 160 6.63 -1.09 -6.89
N ARG A 161 6.93 -1.92 -7.87
CA ARG A 161 8.26 -2.46 -8.06
C ARG A 161 9.11 -1.46 -8.84
N ALA A 162 10.24 -1.07 -8.27
CA ALA A 162 11.20 -0.25 -8.98
C ALA A 162 11.88 -1.05 -10.10
N LYS A 163 11.73 -0.60 -11.34
CA LYS A 163 12.41 -1.18 -12.50
C LYS A 163 13.73 -0.44 -12.75
N LYS A 164 14.75 -1.16 -13.21
CA LYS A 164 16.03 -0.55 -13.60
C LYS A 164 15.77 0.48 -14.72
N GLY A 165 16.14 1.73 -14.47
CA GLY A 165 15.98 2.82 -15.44
C GLY A 165 14.63 3.54 -15.41
N SER A 166 13.64 3.08 -14.64
CA SER A 166 12.42 3.86 -14.42
C SER A 166 12.64 4.93 -13.35
N ARG A 167 12.14 6.12 -13.61
CA ARG A 167 12.09 7.20 -12.61
C ARG A 167 10.86 6.94 -11.74
N GLU A 168 11.01 6.05 -10.77
CA GLU A 168 9.94 5.86 -9.78
C GLU A 168 9.83 7.14 -8.95
N LEU A 169 8.63 7.68 -8.88
CA LEU A 169 8.34 8.83 -8.04
C LEU A 169 8.32 8.37 -6.58
N ILE A 170 9.36 8.71 -5.85
CA ILE A 170 9.34 8.63 -4.40
C ILE A 170 8.43 9.74 -3.89
N GLN A 171 7.57 9.42 -2.95
CA GLN A 171 6.61 10.34 -2.35
C GLN A 171 6.85 10.48 -0.85
N PRO A 172 6.48 11.60 -0.25
CA PRO A 172 6.53 11.74 1.20
C PRO A 172 5.78 10.61 1.91
N GLY A 173 6.34 10.12 3.00
CA GLY A 173 5.77 9.05 3.80
C GLY A 173 5.89 7.65 3.20
N CYS A 174 6.50 7.46 2.03
CA CYS A 174 6.66 6.12 1.45
C CYS A 174 7.76 5.31 2.14
N GLU A 175 7.68 4.00 1.98
CA GLU A 175 8.70 3.06 2.40
C GLU A 175 9.37 2.40 1.19
N VAL A 176 10.69 2.44 1.15
CA VAL A 176 11.53 1.73 0.18
C VAL A 176 11.99 0.44 0.80
N ILE A 177 11.60 -0.70 0.21
CA ILE A 177 11.96 -2.03 0.69
C ILE A 177 12.89 -2.71 -0.32
N VAL A 178 14.08 -3.08 0.14
CA VAL A 178 15.06 -3.83 -0.65
C VAL A 178 15.04 -5.29 -0.23
N PRO A 179 14.57 -6.25 -1.05
CA PRO A 179 14.53 -7.66 -0.67
C PRO A 179 15.91 -8.30 -0.70
N VAL A 180 16.06 -9.39 0.06
CA VAL A 180 17.26 -10.24 0.08
C VAL A 180 17.21 -11.22 -1.10
N LYS A 181 18.35 -11.59 -1.67
CA LYS A 181 18.47 -12.74 -2.57
C LYS A 181 18.31 -14.03 -1.75
N GLU A 182 17.32 -14.84 -2.09
CA GLU A 182 17.12 -16.13 -1.43
C GLU A 182 18.29 -17.10 -1.65
N LYS A 183 18.65 -17.88 -0.63
CA LYS A 183 19.19 -19.22 -0.85
C LYS A 183 17.99 -20.09 -1.23
N SER A 184 18.15 -21.06 -2.09
CA SER A 184 17.12 -21.88 -2.75
C SER A 184 16.01 -22.52 -1.88
N ASN A 185 15.89 -22.18 -0.60
CA ASN A 185 14.91 -22.70 0.36
C ASN A 185 14.16 -21.61 1.14
N TRP A 186 14.10 -20.36 0.65
CA TRP A 186 13.48 -19.28 1.42
C TRP A 186 12.06 -18.98 0.92
N SER A 187 11.08 -19.11 1.81
CA SER A 187 9.69 -18.80 1.51
C SER A 187 9.43 -17.27 1.58
N LEU A 188 8.50 -16.79 0.76
CA LEU A 188 8.01 -15.41 0.73
C LEU A 188 7.50 -14.89 2.10
N GLN A 189 7.21 -15.80 3.02
CA GLN A 189 6.73 -15.49 4.37
C GLN A 189 7.67 -14.59 5.19
N ASN A 190 8.98 -14.79 5.07
CA ASN A 190 9.93 -14.00 5.86
C ASN A 190 10.08 -12.56 5.35
N THR A 191 9.65 -12.29 4.10
CA THR A 191 9.65 -10.92 3.55
C THR A 191 8.39 -10.15 3.98
N LEU A 192 7.29 -10.87 4.15
CA LEU A 192 6.01 -10.30 4.58
C LEU A 192 5.99 -9.95 6.07
N SER A 193 6.70 -10.71 6.92
CA SER A 193 6.79 -10.44 8.36
C SER A 193 7.52 -9.13 8.71
N ILE A 194 8.31 -8.58 7.79
CA ILE A 194 9.02 -7.30 7.99
C ILE A 194 8.11 -6.11 7.64
N ALA A 195 7.08 -6.32 6.82
CA ALA A 195 6.18 -5.26 6.33
C ALA A 195 4.89 -5.08 7.17
N THR A 196 4.74 -5.83 8.27
CA THR A 196 3.48 -5.94 9.02
C THR A 196 3.10 -4.74 9.89
N THR A 197 3.73 -3.60 9.76
CA THR A 197 3.37 -2.47 10.62
C THR A 197 2.33 -1.51 10.04
N SER A 198 1.88 -1.62 8.78
CA SER A 198 0.85 -0.70 8.29
C SER A 198 0.13 -1.02 6.97
N ALA A 199 0.37 -2.14 6.31
CA ALA A 199 -0.37 -2.49 5.09
C ALA A 199 -1.04 -3.85 5.23
N SER A 200 -2.31 -3.99 4.86
CA SER A 200 -2.97 -5.29 4.92
C SER A 200 -2.34 -6.25 3.90
N LEU A 201 -2.10 -7.45 4.34
CA LEU A 201 -1.61 -8.58 3.55
C LEU A 201 -2.36 -8.77 2.22
N ALA A 202 -3.66 -8.49 2.20
CA ALA A 202 -4.50 -8.65 1.01
C ALA A 202 -4.11 -7.71 -0.14
N THR A 203 -3.76 -6.45 0.15
CA THR A 203 -3.33 -5.50 -0.88
C THR A 203 -1.94 -5.84 -1.39
N MET A 204 -1.06 -6.33 -0.51
CA MET A 204 0.27 -6.81 -0.90
C MET A 204 0.18 -8.05 -1.78
N ILE A 205 -0.69 -9.00 -1.48
CA ILE A 205 -0.89 -10.22 -2.27
C ILE A 205 -1.47 -9.89 -3.65
N ALA A 206 -2.47 -9.02 -3.75
CA ALA A 206 -3.03 -8.58 -5.02
C ALA A 206 -1.98 -7.85 -5.89
N SER A 207 -1.13 -7.04 -5.25
CA SER A 207 -0.04 -6.33 -5.93
C SER A 207 1.07 -7.29 -6.38
N ILE A 208 1.40 -8.32 -5.58
CA ILE A 208 2.41 -9.34 -5.91
C ILE A 208 1.91 -10.25 -7.03
N ALA A 209 0.64 -10.65 -7.03
CA ALA A 209 0.04 -11.44 -8.12
C ALA A 209 0.07 -10.71 -9.47
N ASN A 210 -0.09 -9.37 -9.46
CA ASN A 210 0.04 -8.54 -10.67
C ASN A 210 1.50 -8.34 -11.13
N ILE A 211 2.47 -8.56 -10.26
CA ILE A 211 3.91 -8.40 -10.56
C ILE A 211 4.52 -9.70 -11.11
N LEU A 212 3.89 -10.84 -10.84
CA LEU A 212 4.34 -12.16 -11.30
C LEU A 212 3.83 -12.53 -12.71
N LYS A 213 2.91 -11.73 -13.27
CA LYS A 213 2.54 -11.75 -14.69
C LYS A 213 3.48 -10.84 -15.48
#